data_7de62b557313e571f2dc12d8e97eb888
#
_entry.id   7de62b557313e571f2dc12d8e97eb888
#
_cell.length_a   1.000
_cell.length_b   1.000
_cell.length_c   1.000
_cell.angle_alpha   90.00
_cell.angle_beta   90.00
_cell.angle_gamma   90.00
#
_symmetry.space_group_name_H-M   'P 1'
#
loop_
_entity.id
_entity.type
_entity.pdbx_description
1 polymer ?
#
loop_
_entity_poly.entity_id
_entity_poly.type
_entity_poly.pdbx_seq_one_letter_code
_entity_poly.pdbx_strand_id
1 'polypeptide(L)'
;MQCQMEVDQVMESKTGHRISYRCYGTPEGKPIFYFHGWPGSRHEGQLFSDLAKENDCLLVAPERPGYGQSSAVGHLSLRSWALLMGELSDHLGLPAFSVMGLSGGGPHACSVMSCLSSKVDRGALLVPMGPMDAKEGVLRMHPLQRLMAEITPVAPWFPKTLMAMVRPLLCRTPGLTLWAMRRFLLPECDQKALSGKEMQPILQKTMAESLIHGISGMYGDGLRFLEPWQHTLDAVFCPVKIWHGFADTIVPIEFGMYVASRIRDSEGEWLEQEGHFSVPMAHAQSCFKFLTQ
;
A
#
# COMPACT_ATOMS: atom_id res chain seq x y z
N MET A 1 -5.84 20.53 -13.67
CA MET A 1 -7.21 19.92 -13.76
C MET A 1 -7.62 19.61 -12.33
N GLN A 2 -8.79 20.06 -11.87
CA GLN A 2 -9.23 19.79 -10.49
C GLN A 2 -9.61 18.30 -10.35
N CYS A 3 -9.16 17.68 -9.25
CA CYS A 3 -9.50 16.31 -8.89
C CYS A 3 -11.00 16.19 -8.57
N GLN A 4 -11.72 15.31 -9.28
CA GLN A 4 -13.12 15.03 -8.96
C GLN A 4 -13.17 14.11 -7.73
N MET A 5 -13.88 14.55 -6.70
CA MET A 5 -13.92 13.83 -5.43
C MET A 5 -14.80 12.58 -5.52
N GLU A 6 -14.27 11.49 -4.98
CA GLU A 6 -14.95 10.18 -4.86
C GLU A 6 -15.48 9.60 -6.18
N VAL A 7 -14.86 10.01 -7.31
CA VAL A 7 -15.14 9.50 -8.65
C VAL A 7 -13.88 8.84 -9.20
N ASP A 8 -14.08 7.75 -9.96
CA ASP A 8 -12.99 7.06 -10.63
C ASP A 8 -12.48 7.88 -11.80
N GLN A 9 -11.19 8.13 -11.82
CA GLN A 9 -10.51 8.93 -12.84
C GLN A 9 -9.36 8.12 -13.43
N VAL A 10 -8.96 8.47 -14.63
CA VAL A 10 -7.87 7.81 -15.36
C VAL A 10 -6.94 8.86 -15.94
N MET A 11 -5.64 8.69 -15.69
CA MET A 11 -4.58 9.40 -16.40
C MET A 11 -3.96 8.43 -17.43
N GLU A 12 -3.71 8.89 -18.63
CA GLU A 12 -2.85 8.21 -19.58
C GLU A 12 -1.45 8.82 -19.50
N SER A 13 -0.46 7.98 -19.20
CA SER A 13 0.94 8.41 -19.08
C SER A 13 1.56 8.66 -20.45
N LYS A 14 2.69 9.36 -20.49
CA LYS A 14 3.50 9.59 -21.70
C LYS A 14 3.95 8.29 -22.38
N THR A 15 4.00 7.20 -21.63
CA THR A 15 4.36 5.86 -22.12
C THR A 15 3.13 5.00 -22.50
N GLY A 16 1.92 5.58 -22.50
CA GLY A 16 0.69 4.90 -22.86
C GLY A 16 0.10 4.00 -21.77
N HIS A 17 0.60 4.10 -20.53
CA HIS A 17 0.02 3.38 -19.39
C HIS A 17 -1.17 4.15 -18.83
N ARG A 18 -2.28 3.47 -18.65
CA ARG A 18 -3.45 4.00 -17.95
C ARG A 18 -3.27 3.78 -16.46
N ILE A 19 -3.34 4.85 -15.67
CA ILE A 19 -3.34 4.83 -14.22
C ILE A 19 -4.70 5.32 -13.74
N SER A 20 -5.47 4.41 -13.16
CA SER A 20 -6.72 4.75 -12.49
C SER A 20 -6.42 5.28 -11.09
N TYR A 21 -7.15 6.29 -10.67
CA TYR A 21 -7.01 6.87 -9.33
C TYR A 21 -8.36 7.41 -8.83
N ARG A 22 -8.42 7.66 -7.54
CA ARG A 22 -9.58 8.26 -6.90
C ARG A 22 -9.12 9.27 -5.86
N CYS A 23 -9.84 10.37 -5.74
CA CYS A 23 -9.53 11.42 -4.77
C CYS A 23 -10.55 11.42 -3.64
N TYR A 24 -10.06 11.66 -2.43
CA TYR A 24 -10.85 11.75 -1.19
C TYR A 24 -10.44 12.98 -0.39
N GLY A 25 -11.26 13.38 0.58
CA GLY A 25 -10.96 14.49 1.46
C GLY A 25 -11.38 15.85 0.90
N THR A 26 -10.51 16.87 0.94
CA THR A 26 -10.75 18.25 0.54
C THR A 26 -10.03 18.56 -0.78
N PRO A 27 -10.71 19.08 -1.84
CA PRO A 27 -10.09 19.30 -3.15
C PRO A 27 -8.87 20.22 -3.15
N GLU A 28 -8.89 21.27 -2.32
CA GLU A 28 -7.82 22.28 -2.22
C GLU A 28 -6.90 22.01 -1.01
N GLY A 29 -7.08 20.87 -0.33
CA GLY A 29 -6.29 20.48 0.84
C GLY A 29 -4.86 20.09 0.51
N LYS A 30 -4.02 19.87 1.54
CA LYS A 30 -2.64 19.40 1.37
C LYS A 30 -2.61 18.05 0.62
N PRO A 31 -1.86 17.91 -0.49
CA PRO A 31 -1.87 16.69 -1.28
C PRO A 31 -1.15 15.55 -0.57
N ILE A 32 -1.79 14.38 -0.50
CA ILE A 32 -1.22 13.14 -0.01
C ILE A 32 -1.46 12.04 -1.04
N PHE A 33 -0.40 11.40 -1.54
CA PHE A 33 -0.51 10.19 -2.35
C PHE A 33 -0.59 8.97 -1.46
N TYR A 34 -1.69 8.23 -1.55
CA TYR A 34 -1.94 7.02 -0.78
C TYR A 34 -1.70 5.76 -1.61
N PHE A 35 -0.83 4.88 -1.17
CA PHE A 35 -0.54 3.63 -1.83
C PHE A 35 -1.12 2.44 -1.05
N HIS A 36 -2.10 1.80 -1.68
CA HIS A 36 -2.90 0.71 -1.12
C HIS A 36 -2.09 -0.53 -0.74
N GLY A 37 -2.66 -1.39 0.14
CA GLY A 37 -2.09 -2.67 0.55
C GLY A 37 -2.00 -3.72 -0.57
N TRP A 38 -1.66 -4.95 -0.22
CA TRP A 38 -1.52 -6.07 -1.15
C TRP A 38 -2.38 -7.28 -0.73
N PRO A 39 -3.34 -7.72 -1.58
CA PRO A 39 -3.87 -6.98 -2.73
C PRO A 39 -4.76 -5.81 -2.30
N GLY A 40 -4.83 -4.76 -3.10
CA GLY A 40 -5.62 -3.57 -2.78
C GLY A 40 -6.09 -2.82 -4.03
N SER A 41 -6.81 -1.72 -3.84
CA SER A 41 -7.29 -0.86 -4.93
C SER A 41 -7.41 0.60 -4.49
N ARG A 42 -7.69 1.50 -5.45
CA ARG A 42 -8.00 2.92 -5.19
C ARG A 42 -9.11 3.12 -4.17
N HIS A 43 -10.02 2.13 -4.01
CA HIS A 43 -11.13 2.21 -3.06
C HIS A 43 -10.71 2.12 -1.60
N GLU A 44 -9.52 1.59 -1.32
CA GLU A 44 -8.99 1.52 0.05
C GLU A 44 -8.79 2.91 0.68
N GLY A 45 -8.52 3.94 -0.14
CA GLY A 45 -8.44 5.33 0.30
C GLY A 45 -9.73 5.85 0.97
N GLN A 46 -10.87 5.23 0.71
CA GLN A 46 -12.14 5.58 1.35
C GLN A 46 -12.11 5.39 2.89
N LEU A 47 -11.28 4.47 3.39
CA LEU A 47 -11.07 4.26 4.83
C LEU A 47 -10.58 5.53 5.54
N PHE A 48 -9.94 6.42 4.81
CA PHE A 48 -9.31 7.61 5.32
C PHE A 48 -9.99 8.91 4.83
N SER A 49 -11.13 8.81 4.11
CA SER A 49 -11.80 9.96 3.50
C SER A 49 -12.18 11.03 4.50
N ASP A 50 -12.78 10.63 5.63
CA ASP A 50 -13.24 11.58 6.64
C ASP A 50 -12.06 12.21 7.40
N LEU A 51 -11.03 11.43 7.72
CA LEU A 51 -9.80 11.94 8.30
C LEU A 51 -9.08 12.91 7.36
N ALA A 52 -9.11 12.66 6.05
CA ALA A 52 -8.57 13.59 5.07
C ALA A 52 -9.33 14.91 5.05
N LYS A 53 -10.66 14.88 5.17
CA LYS A 53 -11.49 16.11 5.31
C LYS A 53 -11.17 16.85 6.60
N GLU A 54 -11.13 16.14 7.74
CA GLU A 54 -10.85 16.73 9.05
C GLU A 54 -9.47 17.39 9.15
N ASN A 55 -8.49 16.91 8.37
CA ASN A 55 -7.12 17.45 8.36
C ASN A 55 -6.84 18.35 7.13
N ASP A 56 -7.88 18.75 6.39
CA ASP A 56 -7.78 19.58 5.18
C ASP A 56 -6.78 19.02 4.16
N CYS A 57 -6.94 17.73 3.80
CA CYS A 57 -6.07 17.02 2.88
C CYS A 57 -6.81 16.59 1.61
N LEU A 58 -6.10 16.63 0.49
CA LEU A 58 -6.46 15.96 -0.74
C LEU A 58 -5.75 14.59 -0.79
N LEU A 59 -6.48 13.51 -0.54
CA LEU A 59 -5.93 12.16 -0.59
C LEU A 59 -6.10 11.57 -2.01
N VAL A 60 -5.02 11.44 -2.75
CA VAL A 60 -4.97 10.83 -4.08
C VAL A 60 -4.60 9.37 -3.94
N ALA A 61 -5.49 8.45 -4.30
CA ALA A 61 -5.30 7.01 -4.22
C ALA A 61 -5.18 6.38 -5.62
N PRO A 62 -3.97 6.30 -6.22
CA PRO A 62 -3.76 5.63 -7.49
C PRO A 62 -3.76 4.11 -7.34
N GLU A 63 -4.24 3.42 -8.37
CA GLU A 63 -4.10 1.97 -8.49
C GLU A 63 -2.80 1.60 -9.17
N ARG A 64 -2.07 0.67 -8.57
CA ARG A 64 -0.87 0.11 -9.19
C ARG A 64 -1.20 -0.65 -10.49
N PRO A 65 -0.24 -0.76 -11.42
CA PRO A 65 -0.43 -1.47 -12.68
C PRO A 65 -0.91 -2.92 -12.48
N GLY A 66 -1.94 -3.27 -13.23
CA GLY A 66 -2.58 -4.59 -13.17
C GLY A 66 -3.67 -4.76 -12.11
N TYR A 67 -3.94 -3.72 -11.32
CA TYR A 67 -5.09 -3.67 -10.43
C TYR A 67 -6.22 -2.84 -11.03
N GLY A 68 -7.45 -3.19 -10.65
CA GLY A 68 -8.67 -2.47 -11.01
C GLY A 68 -8.66 -2.02 -12.47
N GLN A 69 -8.79 -0.72 -12.70
CA GLN A 69 -8.84 -0.14 -14.04
C GLN A 69 -7.48 0.32 -14.60
N SER A 70 -6.39 0.17 -13.83
CA SER A 70 -5.04 0.47 -14.32
C SER A 70 -4.56 -0.58 -15.34
N SER A 71 -3.78 -0.15 -16.33
CA SER A 71 -3.24 -1.07 -17.35
C SER A 71 -2.45 -2.20 -16.71
N ALA A 72 -2.70 -3.41 -17.19
CA ALA A 72 -1.80 -4.52 -16.91
C ALA A 72 -0.53 -4.32 -17.76
N VAL A 73 0.57 -3.97 -17.12
CA VAL A 73 1.88 -3.92 -17.74
C VAL A 73 2.70 -5.11 -17.26
N GLY A 74 3.57 -5.63 -18.10
CA GLY A 74 4.43 -6.74 -17.73
C GLY A 74 5.22 -6.44 -16.45
N HIS A 75 6.51 -6.39 -16.52
CA HIS A 75 7.36 -6.03 -15.38
C HIS A 75 7.53 -4.50 -15.29
N LEU A 76 6.87 -3.85 -14.33
CA LEU A 76 7.10 -2.43 -14.01
C LEU A 76 7.92 -2.34 -12.73
N SER A 77 9.13 -1.77 -12.80
CA SER A 77 9.98 -1.58 -11.63
C SER A 77 9.39 -0.56 -10.66
N LEU A 78 9.83 -0.58 -9.39
CA LEU A 78 9.46 0.44 -8.41
C LEU A 78 9.86 1.85 -8.89
N ARG A 79 11.03 2.00 -9.54
CA ARG A 79 11.45 3.28 -10.14
C ARG A 79 10.47 3.76 -11.22
N SER A 80 10.03 2.87 -12.11
CA SER A 80 9.06 3.24 -13.16
C SER A 80 7.72 3.63 -12.56
N TRP A 81 7.28 2.97 -11.47
CA TRP A 81 6.12 3.38 -10.71
C TRP A 81 6.28 4.81 -10.16
N ALA A 82 7.42 5.12 -9.54
CA ALA A 82 7.66 6.46 -9.02
C ALA A 82 7.57 7.54 -10.12
N LEU A 83 8.12 7.28 -11.30
CA LEU A 83 8.03 8.20 -12.43
C LEU A 83 6.58 8.41 -12.90
N LEU A 84 5.76 7.35 -12.91
CA LEU A 84 4.32 7.48 -13.21
C LEU A 84 3.60 8.34 -12.16
N MET A 85 4.00 8.28 -10.89
CA MET A 85 3.44 9.15 -9.85
C MET A 85 3.87 10.61 -10.03
N GLY A 86 5.09 10.84 -10.53
CA GLY A 86 5.51 12.17 -10.97
C GLY A 86 4.63 12.72 -12.09
N GLU A 87 4.35 11.91 -13.10
CA GLU A 87 3.43 12.30 -14.19
C GLU A 87 2.00 12.55 -13.66
N LEU A 88 1.53 11.74 -12.72
CA LEU A 88 0.21 11.95 -12.09
C LEU A 88 0.17 13.24 -11.27
N SER A 89 1.23 13.56 -10.54
CA SER A 89 1.32 14.83 -9.81
C SER A 89 1.29 16.03 -10.76
N ASP A 90 2.01 15.96 -11.88
CA ASP A 90 2.02 17.00 -12.91
C ASP A 90 0.64 17.14 -13.59
N HIS A 91 -0.02 16.01 -13.90
CA HIS A 91 -1.38 15.98 -14.46
C HIS A 91 -2.41 16.66 -13.55
N LEU A 92 -2.27 16.48 -12.24
CA LEU A 92 -3.15 17.07 -11.23
C LEU A 92 -2.74 18.52 -10.85
N GLY A 93 -1.59 19.00 -11.33
CA GLY A 93 -1.07 20.33 -10.99
C GLY A 93 -0.55 20.42 -9.56
N LEU A 94 -0.05 19.30 -9.00
CA LEU A 94 0.46 19.20 -7.64
C LEU A 94 2.00 19.30 -7.65
N PRO A 95 2.59 20.49 -7.33
CA PRO A 95 4.05 20.66 -7.38
C PRO A 95 4.78 19.94 -6.24
N ALA A 96 4.11 19.78 -5.09
CA ALA A 96 4.60 19.06 -3.92
C ALA A 96 3.48 18.25 -3.29
N PHE A 97 3.82 17.16 -2.60
CA PHE A 97 2.88 16.28 -1.92
C PHE A 97 3.57 15.46 -0.84
N SER A 98 2.79 14.98 0.13
CA SER A 98 3.22 13.94 1.07
C SER A 98 2.83 12.55 0.57
N VAL A 99 3.43 11.51 1.14
CA VAL A 99 3.21 10.11 0.74
C VAL A 99 2.76 9.27 1.93
N MET A 100 1.73 8.47 1.74
CA MET A 100 1.26 7.49 2.72
C MET A 100 1.26 6.09 2.09
N GLY A 101 1.98 5.14 2.67
CA GLY A 101 2.05 3.75 2.19
C GLY A 101 1.53 2.76 3.23
N LEU A 102 0.59 1.89 2.85
CA LEU A 102 0.05 0.84 3.71
C LEU A 102 0.58 -0.53 3.26
N SER A 103 1.19 -1.31 4.18
CA SER A 103 1.55 -2.71 3.94
C SER A 103 2.38 -2.88 2.65
N GLY A 104 1.89 -3.63 1.66
CA GLY A 104 2.49 -3.75 0.32
C GLY A 104 2.61 -2.44 -0.46
N GLY A 105 1.97 -1.35 -0.02
CA GLY A 105 2.20 0.00 -0.54
C GLY A 105 3.50 0.64 -0.06
N GLY A 106 4.11 0.11 1.00
CA GLY A 106 5.35 0.63 1.59
C GLY A 106 6.52 0.73 0.60
N PRO A 107 6.91 -0.34 -0.11
CA PRO A 107 7.97 -0.29 -1.12
C PRO A 107 7.71 0.74 -2.23
N HIS A 108 6.44 0.88 -2.64
CA HIS A 108 6.02 1.84 -3.64
C HIS A 108 6.12 3.28 -3.12
N ALA A 109 5.75 3.52 -1.86
CA ALA A 109 5.93 4.79 -1.17
C ALA A 109 7.42 5.16 -1.07
N CYS A 110 8.26 4.24 -0.62
CA CYS A 110 9.71 4.44 -0.51
C CYS A 110 10.34 4.81 -1.86
N SER A 111 9.89 4.15 -2.93
CA SER A 111 10.37 4.47 -4.28
C SER A 111 9.97 5.87 -4.74
N VAL A 112 8.75 6.32 -4.43
CA VAL A 112 8.29 7.67 -4.75
C VAL A 112 9.10 8.70 -3.96
N MET A 113 9.27 8.51 -2.65
CA MET A 113 10.09 9.39 -1.80
C MET A 113 11.54 9.49 -2.27
N SER A 114 12.13 8.37 -2.72
CA SER A 114 13.50 8.32 -3.22
C SER A 114 13.65 8.99 -4.60
N CYS A 115 12.78 8.67 -5.55
CA CYS A 115 12.92 9.13 -6.93
C CYS A 115 12.39 10.54 -7.18
N LEU A 116 11.44 11.02 -6.35
CA LEU A 116 10.81 12.33 -6.46
C LEU A 116 11.11 13.21 -5.25
N SER A 117 12.33 13.15 -4.74
CA SER A 117 12.76 13.84 -3.51
C SER A 117 12.53 15.37 -3.53
N SER A 118 12.49 16.00 -4.71
CA SER A 118 12.17 17.43 -4.86
C SER A 118 10.67 17.76 -4.79
N LYS A 119 9.80 16.75 -4.81
CA LYS A 119 8.34 16.89 -4.78
C LYS A 119 7.72 16.32 -3.49
N VAL A 120 8.44 15.44 -2.77
CA VAL A 120 7.90 14.78 -1.60
C VAL A 120 8.33 15.48 -0.33
N ASP A 121 7.34 16.02 0.40
CA ASP A 121 7.57 16.75 1.65
C ASP A 121 7.78 15.79 2.84
N ARG A 122 6.93 14.79 2.99
CA ARG A 122 6.96 13.82 4.11
C ARG A 122 6.46 12.45 3.68
N GLY A 123 6.87 11.42 4.42
CA GLY A 123 6.40 10.05 4.24
C GLY A 123 5.82 9.42 5.51
N ALA A 124 4.69 8.74 5.39
CA ALA A 124 4.12 7.93 6.46
C ALA A 124 3.96 6.49 5.99
N LEU A 125 4.47 5.55 6.78
CA LEU A 125 4.42 4.13 6.46
C LEU A 125 3.65 3.40 7.57
N LEU A 126 2.56 2.75 7.20
CA LEU A 126 1.73 1.96 8.10
C LEU A 126 1.97 0.47 7.81
N VAL A 127 2.50 -0.26 8.79
CA VAL A 127 2.80 -1.70 8.71
C VAL A 127 3.53 -2.09 7.41
N PRO A 128 4.60 -1.36 7.01
CA PRO A 128 5.18 -1.51 5.68
C PRO A 128 5.83 -2.87 5.47
N MET A 129 5.63 -3.44 4.28
CA MET A 129 6.47 -4.54 3.79
C MET A 129 7.91 -4.05 3.59
N GLY A 130 8.87 -4.82 4.08
CA GLY A 130 10.31 -4.56 3.89
C GLY A 130 10.92 -5.40 2.77
N PRO A 131 12.18 -5.12 2.40
CA PRO A 131 12.91 -5.90 1.40
C PRO A 131 13.33 -7.28 1.93
N MET A 132 13.54 -8.23 1.04
CA MET A 132 13.97 -9.60 1.40
C MET A 132 15.38 -9.64 2.04
N ASP A 133 16.14 -8.56 1.97
CA ASP A 133 17.43 -8.40 2.69
C ASP A 133 17.24 -8.21 4.20
N ALA A 134 16.06 -7.85 4.65
CA ALA A 134 15.70 -7.77 6.05
C ALA A 134 15.54 -9.20 6.63
N LYS A 135 16.66 -9.89 6.83
CA LYS A 135 16.71 -11.33 7.17
C LYS A 135 15.87 -11.69 8.39
N GLU A 136 15.84 -10.85 9.41
CA GLU A 136 15.04 -11.07 10.63
C GLU A 136 13.54 -11.06 10.29
N GLY A 137 13.10 -10.10 9.48
CA GLY A 137 11.72 -10.04 9.01
C GLY A 137 11.35 -11.27 8.20
N VAL A 138 12.23 -11.71 7.28
CA VAL A 138 12.02 -12.92 6.46
C VAL A 138 11.91 -14.17 7.34
N LEU A 139 12.73 -14.29 8.39
CA LEU A 139 12.66 -15.43 9.31
C LEU A 139 11.35 -15.47 10.12
N ARG A 140 10.73 -14.33 10.36
CA ARG A 140 9.46 -14.19 11.08
C ARG A 140 8.23 -14.29 10.19
N MET A 141 8.37 -14.26 8.87
CA MET A 141 7.26 -14.45 7.95
C MET A 141 6.52 -15.76 8.23
N HIS A 142 5.20 -15.73 7.98
CA HIS A 142 4.41 -16.96 8.02
C HIS A 142 5.03 -18.02 7.08
N PRO A 143 5.15 -19.29 7.50
CA PRO A 143 5.85 -20.33 6.72
C PRO A 143 5.40 -20.44 5.26
N LEU A 144 4.09 -20.27 4.99
CA LEU A 144 3.55 -20.29 3.63
C LEU A 144 4.03 -19.09 2.80
N GLN A 145 4.10 -17.90 3.38
CA GLN A 145 4.60 -16.71 2.67
C GLN A 145 6.07 -16.87 2.32
N ARG A 146 6.87 -17.34 3.27
CA ARG A 146 8.29 -17.64 3.07
C ARG A 146 8.50 -18.70 2.00
N LEU A 147 7.75 -19.80 2.05
CA LEU A 147 7.77 -20.83 1.01
C LEU A 147 7.42 -20.26 -0.37
N MET A 148 6.41 -19.39 -0.46
CA MET A 148 6.05 -18.73 -1.73
C MET A 148 7.19 -17.83 -2.23
N ALA A 149 7.84 -17.08 -1.33
CA ALA A 149 8.99 -16.24 -1.69
C ALA A 149 10.17 -17.07 -2.22
N GLU A 150 10.46 -18.22 -1.61
CA GLU A 150 11.54 -19.13 -2.00
C GLU A 150 11.24 -19.87 -3.34
N ILE A 151 9.99 -20.25 -3.57
CA ILE A 151 9.58 -20.99 -4.79
C ILE A 151 9.45 -20.06 -5.99
N THR A 152 9.02 -18.83 -5.82
CA THR A 152 8.72 -17.90 -6.93
C THR A 152 9.87 -17.75 -7.94
N PRO A 153 11.15 -17.60 -7.55
CA PRO A 153 12.26 -17.47 -8.50
C PRO A 153 12.54 -18.73 -9.32
N VAL A 154 12.26 -19.91 -8.77
CA VAL A 154 12.60 -21.21 -9.40
C VAL A 154 11.40 -21.85 -10.11
N ALA A 155 10.20 -21.60 -9.65
CA ALA A 155 8.96 -22.12 -10.23
C ALA A 155 7.84 -21.05 -10.25
N PRO A 156 8.00 -19.95 -11.03
CA PRO A 156 7.10 -18.81 -11.02
C PRO A 156 5.65 -19.15 -11.42
N TRP A 157 5.46 -20.24 -12.13
CA TRP A 157 4.15 -20.76 -12.51
C TRP A 157 3.32 -21.21 -11.30
N PHE A 158 3.97 -21.73 -10.25
CA PHE A 158 3.28 -22.29 -9.10
C PHE A 158 2.50 -21.22 -8.29
N PRO A 159 3.13 -20.13 -7.75
CA PRO A 159 2.39 -19.08 -7.07
C PRO A 159 1.38 -18.39 -7.98
N LYS A 160 1.70 -18.22 -9.26
CA LYS A 160 0.78 -17.66 -10.25
C LYS A 160 -0.48 -18.52 -10.40
N THR A 161 -0.34 -19.84 -10.48
CA THR A 161 -1.49 -20.76 -10.56
C THR A 161 -2.30 -20.74 -9.27
N LEU A 162 -1.63 -20.77 -8.11
CA LEU A 162 -2.30 -20.71 -6.81
C LEU A 162 -3.12 -19.41 -6.67
N MET A 163 -2.55 -18.26 -7.01
CA MET A 163 -3.27 -16.97 -7.01
C MET A 163 -4.48 -17.00 -7.96
N ALA A 164 -4.33 -17.58 -9.15
CA ALA A 164 -5.43 -17.72 -10.10
C ALA A 164 -6.56 -18.62 -9.56
N MET A 165 -6.23 -19.69 -8.83
CA MET A 165 -7.21 -20.58 -8.19
C MET A 165 -7.95 -19.90 -7.04
N VAL A 166 -7.27 -19.06 -6.24
CA VAL A 166 -7.85 -18.35 -5.11
C VAL A 166 -8.65 -17.12 -5.55
N ARG A 167 -8.33 -16.53 -6.70
CA ARG A 167 -8.99 -15.33 -7.22
C ARG A 167 -10.53 -15.38 -7.20
N PRO A 168 -11.21 -16.44 -7.67
CA PRO A 168 -12.68 -16.48 -7.65
C PRO A 168 -13.27 -16.33 -6.23
N LEU A 169 -12.59 -16.88 -5.22
CA LEU A 169 -12.98 -16.76 -3.82
C LEU A 169 -12.86 -15.30 -3.36
N LEU A 170 -11.73 -14.66 -3.64
CA LEU A 170 -11.47 -13.27 -3.27
C LEU A 170 -12.43 -12.29 -3.97
N CYS A 171 -12.77 -12.53 -5.25
CA CYS A 171 -13.63 -11.64 -6.02
C CYS A 171 -15.13 -11.86 -5.77
N ARG A 172 -15.57 -13.12 -5.69
CA ARG A 172 -17.01 -13.45 -5.65
C ARG A 172 -17.57 -13.56 -4.24
N THR A 173 -16.72 -13.91 -3.28
CA THR A 173 -17.09 -14.07 -1.87
C THR A 173 -16.12 -13.32 -0.94
N PRO A 174 -15.85 -12.01 -1.18
CA PRO A 174 -14.89 -11.26 -0.38
C PRO A 174 -15.31 -11.20 1.10
N GLY A 175 -16.62 -11.14 1.39
CA GLY A 175 -17.13 -11.17 2.75
C GLY A 175 -16.82 -12.45 3.50
N LEU A 176 -16.95 -13.62 2.83
CA LEU A 176 -16.59 -14.92 3.41
C LEU A 176 -15.09 -15.01 3.64
N THR A 177 -14.28 -14.52 2.69
CA THR A 177 -12.83 -14.50 2.80
C THR A 177 -12.37 -13.64 3.99
N LEU A 178 -12.89 -12.42 4.12
CA LEU A 178 -12.60 -11.54 5.25
C LEU A 178 -13.05 -12.14 6.59
N TRP A 179 -14.23 -12.78 6.61
CA TRP A 179 -14.73 -13.47 7.80
C TRP A 179 -13.79 -14.63 8.20
N ALA A 180 -13.39 -15.48 7.26
CA ALA A 180 -12.49 -16.59 7.52
C ALA A 180 -11.11 -16.11 7.98
N MET A 181 -10.54 -15.10 7.31
CA MET A 181 -9.27 -14.50 7.69
C MET A 181 -9.35 -13.93 9.11
N ARG A 182 -10.39 -13.13 9.42
CA ARG A 182 -10.62 -12.56 10.74
C ARG A 182 -10.75 -13.66 11.81
N ARG A 183 -11.47 -14.74 11.52
CA ARG A 183 -11.79 -15.79 12.51
C ARG A 183 -10.63 -16.71 12.82
N PHE A 184 -9.75 -16.97 11.85
CA PHE A 184 -8.76 -18.06 11.93
C PHE A 184 -7.29 -17.59 11.84
N LEU A 185 -7.03 -16.40 11.30
CA LEU A 185 -5.66 -16.00 10.97
C LEU A 185 -5.21 -14.74 11.72
N LEU A 186 -6.13 -13.90 12.22
CA LEU A 186 -5.79 -12.60 12.76
C LEU A 186 -5.81 -12.58 14.30
N PRO A 187 -4.94 -11.78 14.94
CA PRO A 187 -4.96 -11.53 16.38
C PRO A 187 -6.20 -10.74 16.78
N GLU A 188 -6.53 -10.72 18.07
CA GLU A 188 -7.74 -10.12 18.60
C GLU A 188 -7.87 -8.62 18.29
N CYS A 189 -6.77 -7.86 18.31
CA CYS A 189 -6.75 -6.45 17.95
C CYS A 189 -7.24 -6.23 16.50
N ASP A 190 -6.74 -7.02 15.55
CA ASP A 190 -7.17 -6.96 14.15
C ASP A 190 -8.60 -7.45 13.96
N GLN A 191 -9.02 -8.49 14.71
CA GLN A 191 -10.41 -8.94 14.68
C GLN A 191 -11.38 -7.83 15.12
N LYS A 192 -11.02 -7.05 16.14
CA LYS A 192 -11.78 -5.89 16.60
C LYS A 192 -11.79 -4.77 15.56
N ALA A 193 -10.63 -4.41 15.03
CA ALA A 193 -10.50 -3.38 13.99
C ALA A 193 -11.39 -3.70 12.78
N LEU A 194 -11.37 -4.94 12.31
CA LEU A 194 -12.18 -5.39 11.17
C LEU A 194 -13.67 -5.62 11.49
N SER A 195 -14.10 -5.45 12.73
CA SER A 195 -15.52 -5.64 13.11
C SER A 195 -16.41 -4.44 12.77
N GLY A 196 -15.82 -3.29 12.45
CA GLY A 196 -16.54 -2.06 12.11
C GLY A 196 -17.47 -2.26 10.91
N LYS A 197 -18.75 -1.88 11.05
CA LYS A 197 -19.76 -2.05 10.00
C LYS A 197 -19.45 -1.24 8.74
N GLU A 198 -18.80 -0.10 8.88
CA GLU A 198 -18.46 0.81 7.78
C GLU A 198 -17.22 0.34 7.00
N MET A 199 -16.29 -0.32 7.68
CA MET A 199 -15.03 -0.80 7.09
C MET A 199 -15.24 -2.01 6.17
N GLN A 200 -16.09 -2.95 6.57
CA GLN A 200 -16.27 -4.20 5.84
C GLN A 200 -16.68 -4.01 4.37
N PRO A 201 -17.67 -3.16 4.03
CA PRO A 201 -18.03 -2.90 2.63
C PRO A 201 -16.86 -2.34 1.80
N ILE A 202 -16.05 -1.45 2.40
CA ILE A 202 -14.89 -0.83 1.73
C ILE A 202 -13.84 -1.90 1.43
N LEU A 203 -13.49 -2.73 2.41
CA LEU A 203 -12.51 -3.81 2.23
C LEU A 203 -13.00 -4.88 1.25
N GLN A 204 -14.29 -5.24 1.28
CA GLN A 204 -14.87 -6.18 0.32
C GLN A 204 -14.79 -5.61 -1.10
N LYS A 205 -15.13 -4.34 -1.29
CA LYS A 205 -15.03 -3.65 -2.58
C LYS A 205 -13.58 -3.57 -3.04
N THR A 206 -12.66 -3.17 -2.15
CA THR A 206 -11.22 -3.11 -2.41
C THR A 206 -10.69 -4.45 -2.90
N MET A 207 -11.02 -5.54 -2.20
CA MET A 207 -10.59 -6.90 -2.55
C MET A 207 -11.17 -7.37 -3.88
N ALA A 208 -12.47 -7.19 -4.12
CA ALA A 208 -13.12 -7.57 -5.36
C ALA A 208 -12.56 -6.79 -6.56
N GLU A 209 -12.41 -5.48 -6.42
CA GLU A 209 -11.91 -4.59 -7.47
C GLU A 209 -10.44 -4.86 -7.81
N SER A 210 -9.63 -5.16 -6.80
CA SER A 210 -8.19 -5.41 -7.00
C SER A 210 -7.90 -6.54 -8.00
N LEU A 211 -8.80 -7.50 -8.14
CA LEU A 211 -8.63 -8.69 -8.96
C LEU A 211 -9.65 -8.81 -10.10
N ILE A 212 -10.41 -7.75 -10.40
CA ILE A 212 -11.50 -7.78 -11.38
C ILE A 212 -11.01 -8.21 -12.78
N HIS A 213 -9.85 -7.75 -13.20
CA HIS A 213 -9.25 -8.06 -14.51
C HIS A 213 -8.16 -9.14 -14.45
N GLY A 214 -8.06 -9.89 -13.36
CA GLY A 214 -7.09 -10.99 -13.22
C GLY A 214 -6.16 -10.84 -12.02
N ILE A 215 -5.05 -11.55 -12.07
CA ILE A 215 -4.06 -11.61 -10.98
C ILE A 215 -2.79 -10.82 -11.30
N SER A 216 -2.73 -10.11 -12.43
CA SER A 216 -1.49 -9.48 -12.94
C SER A 216 -0.90 -8.47 -11.94
N GLY A 217 -1.74 -7.65 -11.31
CA GLY A 217 -1.30 -6.70 -10.27
C GLY A 217 -0.77 -7.42 -9.03
N MET A 218 -1.56 -8.34 -8.49
CA MET A 218 -1.20 -9.11 -7.30
C MET A 218 0.09 -9.92 -7.51
N TYR A 219 0.22 -10.62 -8.63
CA TYR A 219 1.41 -11.38 -8.96
C TYR A 219 2.62 -10.48 -9.26
N GLY A 220 2.41 -9.37 -9.98
CA GLY A 220 3.45 -8.38 -10.26
C GLY A 220 4.03 -7.75 -9.00
N ASP A 221 3.20 -7.38 -8.03
CA ASP A 221 3.67 -6.89 -6.73
C ASP A 221 4.46 -7.96 -5.97
N GLY A 222 3.96 -9.21 -5.96
CA GLY A 222 4.69 -10.33 -5.36
C GLY A 222 6.11 -10.47 -5.92
N LEU A 223 6.30 -10.30 -7.23
CA LEU A 223 7.63 -10.29 -7.84
C LEU A 223 8.48 -9.10 -7.38
N ARG A 224 7.88 -7.90 -7.31
CA ARG A 224 8.60 -6.68 -6.86
C ARG A 224 9.07 -6.76 -5.42
N PHE A 225 8.30 -7.40 -4.54
CA PHE A 225 8.72 -7.61 -3.15
C PHE A 225 9.96 -8.49 -3.03
N LEU A 226 10.19 -9.38 -4.02
CA LEU A 226 11.36 -10.26 -4.08
C LEU A 226 12.59 -9.60 -4.73
N GLU A 227 12.41 -8.47 -5.42
CA GLU A 227 13.54 -7.73 -5.99
C GLU A 227 14.38 -7.04 -4.91
N PRO A 228 15.67 -6.81 -5.15
CA PRO A 228 16.52 -6.05 -4.24
C PRO A 228 16.18 -4.55 -4.37
N TRP A 229 15.40 -4.01 -3.45
CA TRP A 229 15.03 -2.59 -3.42
C TRP A 229 15.51 -1.83 -2.16
N GLN A 230 16.29 -2.48 -1.29
CA GLN A 230 16.83 -1.90 -0.06
C GLN A 230 17.64 -0.61 -0.31
N HIS A 231 18.33 -0.51 -1.44
CA HIS A 231 19.08 0.69 -1.83
C HIS A 231 18.19 1.92 -2.05
N THR A 232 16.91 1.73 -2.30
CA THR A 232 15.91 2.80 -2.40
C THR A 232 15.76 3.53 -1.08
N LEU A 233 15.88 2.82 0.06
CA LEU A 233 15.73 3.40 1.39
C LEU A 233 16.81 4.42 1.73
N ASP A 234 18.05 4.17 1.30
CA ASP A 234 19.19 5.06 1.55
C ASP A 234 19.08 6.40 0.79
N ALA A 235 18.23 6.44 -0.24
CA ALA A 235 17.96 7.61 -1.07
C ALA A 235 16.68 8.36 -0.68
N VAL A 236 16.06 8.03 0.44
CA VAL A 236 14.94 8.79 1.02
C VAL A 236 15.48 9.90 1.90
N PHE A 237 15.17 11.15 1.57
CA PHE A 237 15.70 12.34 2.25
C PHE A 237 14.64 13.17 2.99
N CYS A 238 13.34 12.95 2.71
CA CYS A 238 12.27 13.59 3.46
C CYS A 238 12.09 12.92 4.83
N PRO A 239 11.52 13.63 5.83
CA PRO A 239 11.14 13.03 7.10
C PRO A 239 10.13 11.89 6.90
N VAL A 240 10.35 10.74 7.54
CA VAL A 240 9.46 9.57 7.46
C VAL A 240 9.07 9.10 8.85
N LYS A 241 7.78 8.85 9.06
CA LYS A 241 7.30 8.18 10.27
C LYS A 241 6.67 6.84 9.94
N ILE A 242 6.98 5.85 10.77
CA ILE A 242 6.59 4.45 10.57
C ILE A 242 5.81 3.97 11.79
N TRP A 243 4.63 3.41 11.58
CA TRP A 243 3.84 2.76 12.63
C TRP A 243 3.74 1.28 12.34
N HIS A 244 4.09 0.45 13.33
CA HIS A 244 4.03 -1.00 13.17
C HIS A 244 3.73 -1.69 14.50
N GLY A 245 2.87 -2.71 14.46
CA GLY A 245 2.44 -3.45 15.64
C GLY A 245 3.22 -4.74 15.88
N PHE A 246 3.53 -5.07 17.14
CA PHE A 246 4.16 -6.34 17.51
C PHE A 246 3.24 -7.55 17.29
N ALA A 247 1.92 -7.34 17.30
CA ALA A 247 0.95 -8.40 17.03
C ALA A 247 0.64 -8.61 15.54
N ASP A 248 1.39 -7.95 14.62
CA ASP A 248 1.20 -8.13 13.19
C ASP A 248 1.63 -9.54 12.74
N THR A 249 0.64 -10.37 12.37
CA THR A 249 0.84 -11.74 11.88
C THR A 249 0.94 -11.82 10.36
N ILE A 250 0.80 -10.70 9.65
CA ILE A 250 0.83 -10.63 8.18
C ILE A 250 2.19 -10.11 7.69
N VAL A 251 2.62 -8.98 8.23
CA VAL A 251 3.94 -8.40 7.95
C VAL A 251 4.69 -8.27 9.27
N PRO A 252 5.74 -9.07 9.50
CA PRO A 252 6.53 -8.99 10.71
C PRO A 252 7.07 -7.58 10.98
N ILE A 253 7.01 -7.14 12.25
CA ILE A 253 7.45 -5.80 12.67
C ILE A 253 8.91 -5.52 12.32
N GLU A 254 9.73 -6.56 12.24
CA GLU A 254 11.14 -6.47 11.88
C GLU A 254 11.35 -5.85 10.50
N PHE A 255 10.39 -5.96 9.59
CA PHE A 255 10.42 -5.25 8.31
C PHE A 255 10.29 -3.74 8.51
N GLY A 256 9.36 -3.29 9.35
CA GLY A 256 9.23 -1.86 9.68
C GLY A 256 10.47 -1.32 10.38
N MET A 257 11.03 -2.07 11.33
CA MET A 257 12.28 -1.73 12.03
C MET A 257 13.47 -1.64 11.06
N TYR A 258 13.56 -2.59 10.11
CA TYR A 258 14.59 -2.55 9.07
C TYR A 258 14.45 -1.30 8.19
N VAL A 259 13.24 -1.00 7.73
CA VAL A 259 12.98 0.20 6.92
C VAL A 259 13.39 1.47 7.67
N ALA A 260 13.01 1.58 8.96
CA ALA A 260 13.42 2.69 9.81
C ALA A 260 14.93 2.80 9.95
N SER A 261 15.64 1.68 10.12
CA SER A 261 17.11 1.68 10.30
C SER A 261 17.89 2.15 9.07
N ARG A 262 17.26 2.14 7.88
CA ARG A 262 17.89 2.49 6.62
C ARG A 262 17.56 3.91 6.16
N ILE A 263 16.43 4.46 6.55
CA ILE A 263 16.03 5.83 6.19
C ILE A 263 16.65 6.80 7.18
N ARG A 264 17.44 7.76 6.67
CA ARG A 264 18.25 8.68 7.49
C ARG A 264 17.41 9.52 8.46
N ASP A 265 16.29 10.07 8.00
CA ASP A 265 15.40 10.90 8.79
C ASP A 265 14.08 10.16 9.01
N SER A 266 14.13 9.15 9.89
CA SER A 266 12.97 8.32 10.19
C SER A 266 12.72 8.17 11.69
N GLU A 267 11.43 8.09 12.04
CA GLU A 267 10.94 7.79 13.39
C GLU A 267 10.04 6.56 13.32
N GLY A 268 10.30 5.55 14.15
CA GLY A 268 9.47 4.36 14.28
C GLY A 268 8.63 4.40 15.55
N GLU A 269 7.33 4.14 15.43
CA GLU A 269 6.40 3.97 16.53
C GLU A 269 5.97 2.49 16.59
N TRP A 270 6.52 1.77 17.60
CA TRP A 270 6.36 0.34 17.76
C TRP A 270 5.30 0.03 18.80
N LEU A 271 4.20 -0.64 18.38
CA LEU A 271 2.94 -0.72 19.10
C LEU A 271 2.70 -2.14 19.62
N GLU A 272 2.80 -2.34 20.93
CA GLU A 272 2.82 -3.67 21.55
C GLU A 272 1.55 -4.49 21.35
N GLN A 273 0.38 -3.84 21.35
CA GLN A 273 -0.93 -4.52 21.30
C GLN A 273 -1.65 -4.37 19.95
N GLU A 274 -0.96 -3.83 18.93
CA GLU A 274 -1.55 -3.57 17.62
C GLU A 274 -1.03 -4.57 16.58
N GLY A 275 -1.87 -4.86 15.58
CA GLY A 275 -1.59 -5.76 14.47
C GLY A 275 -1.66 -5.04 13.13
N HIS A 276 -1.87 -5.83 12.07
CA HIS A 276 -1.81 -5.35 10.68
C HIS A 276 -2.94 -4.39 10.32
N PHE A 277 -4.16 -4.66 10.80
CA PHE A 277 -5.35 -3.85 10.50
C PHE A 277 -5.65 -2.83 11.59
N SER A 278 -5.28 -3.11 12.83
CA SER A 278 -5.56 -2.20 13.93
C SER A 278 -4.65 -0.98 13.91
N VAL A 279 -3.38 -1.09 13.51
CA VAL A 279 -2.46 0.05 13.37
C VAL A 279 -3.02 1.12 12.43
N PRO A 280 -3.38 0.86 11.17
CA PRO A 280 -3.88 1.91 10.30
C PRO A 280 -5.18 2.53 10.80
N MET A 281 -6.02 1.77 11.52
CA MET A 281 -7.29 2.31 12.04
C MET A 281 -7.10 3.18 13.28
N ALA A 282 -6.25 2.77 14.21
CA ALA A 282 -6.03 3.49 15.46
C ALA A 282 -5.09 4.70 15.30
N HIS A 283 -4.15 4.65 14.35
CA HIS A 283 -3.08 5.65 14.23
C HIS A 283 -3.19 6.54 12.98
N ALA A 284 -4.23 6.38 12.14
CA ALA A 284 -4.42 7.20 10.95
C ALA A 284 -4.45 8.71 11.26
N GLN A 285 -5.11 9.13 12.35
CA GLN A 285 -5.15 10.54 12.76
C GLN A 285 -3.75 11.09 13.05
N SER A 286 -2.88 10.32 13.72
CA SER A 286 -1.49 10.70 13.97
C SER A 286 -0.67 10.75 12.68
N CYS A 287 -0.96 9.85 11.75
CA CYS A 287 -0.36 9.83 10.42
C CYS A 287 -0.72 11.10 9.63
N PHE A 288 -1.99 11.49 9.55
CA PHE A 288 -2.41 12.72 8.88
C PHE A 288 -1.79 13.97 9.53
N LYS A 289 -1.78 14.07 10.86
CA LYS A 289 -1.12 15.16 11.56
C LYS A 289 0.36 15.27 11.22
N PHE A 290 1.07 14.17 11.12
CA PHE A 290 2.48 14.18 10.72
C PHE A 290 2.66 14.63 9.26
N LEU A 291 1.83 14.15 8.34
CA LEU A 291 1.93 14.48 6.91
C LEU A 291 1.54 15.95 6.59
N THR A 292 0.86 16.62 7.51
CA THR A 292 0.38 18.01 7.33
C THR A 292 1.23 19.07 8.04
N GLN A 293 2.23 18.67 8.81
CA GLN A 293 3.22 19.59 9.38
C GLN A 293 4.10 20.19 8.28
#